data_18994faa85c8378f0963da463008f1b9
#
_entry.id   18994faa85c8378f0963da463008f1b9
#
_cell.length_a   1.000
_cell.length_b   1.000
_cell.length_c   1.000
_cell.angle_alpha   90.00
_cell.angle_beta   90.00
_cell.angle_gamma   90.00
#
_symmetry.space_group_name_H-M   'P 1'
#
loop_
_entity.id
_entity.type
_entity.pdbx_description
1 polymer ?
#
loop_
_entity_poly.entity_id
_entity_poly.type
_entity_poly.pdbx_seq_one_letter_code
_entity_poly.pdbx_strand_id
1 'polypeptide(L)'
;MFPVMLEEIRKAKKFVFLEYFILDDGKMFRELIQLLKEKVEEGVEVRLIYDDVGCITTLPNNFYKELQKIGIKCAAFNPLRARLAVIMNNRDHRKILVIDGNVAFTGGINIADEYINEIERFGYWKDTGIRMKGAAVWSFTCMFLEMWNYIINSTEDYEKF
;
A
#
# COMPACT_ATOMS: atom_id res chain seq x y z
N MET A 1 14.14 6.74 -1.94
CA MET A 1 13.44 5.44 -1.80
C MET A 1 12.46 5.20 -2.95
N PHE A 2 11.57 6.11 -3.28
CA PHE A 2 10.50 5.90 -4.28
C PHE A 2 10.98 5.40 -5.66
N PRO A 3 12.02 5.97 -6.33
CA PRO A 3 12.50 5.44 -7.61
C PRO A 3 12.93 3.97 -7.53
N VAL A 4 13.54 3.56 -6.41
CA VAL A 4 13.97 2.16 -6.19
C VAL A 4 12.77 1.23 -5.99
N MET A 5 11.69 1.71 -5.34
CA MET A 5 10.43 0.97 -5.24
C MET A 5 9.85 0.69 -6.64
N LEU A 6 9.79 1.71 -7.50
CA LEU A 6 9.30 1.56 -8.88
C LEU A 6 10.15 0.58 -9.68
N GLU A 7 11.49 0.63 -9.54
CA GLU A 7 12.38 -0.33 -10.20
C GLU A 7 12.10 -1.77 -9.79
N GLU A 8 11.91 -2.03 -8.49
CA GLU A 8 11.61 -3.38 -8.00
C GLU A 8 10.20 -3.84 -8.42
N ILE A 9 9.20 -2.95 -8.40
CA ILE A 9 7.83 -3.25 -8.89
C ILE A 9 7.86 -3.64 -10.38
N ARG A 10 8.64 -2.96 -11.23
CA ARG A 10 8.78 -3.33 -12.66
C ARG A 10 9.26 -4.76 -12.86
N LYS A 11 10.02 -5.31 -11.91
CA LYS A 11 10.55 -6.68 -11.97
C LYS A 11 9.57 -7.75 -11.48
N ALA A 12 8.48 -7.34 -10.84
CA ALA A 12 7.48 -8.25 -10.28
C ALA A 12 6.91 -9.22 -11.32
N LYS A 13 6.77 -10.49 -10.92
CA LYS A 13 6.27 -11.60 -11.77
C LYS A 13 5.09 -12.34 -11.19
N LYS A 14 4.88 -12.29 -9.88
CA LYS A 14 3.83 -13.03 -9.17
C LYS A 14 2.85 -12.09 -8.49
N PHE A 15 3.34 -11.25 -7.58
CA PHE A 15 2.49 -10.35 -6.81
C PHE A 15 3.21 -9.09 -6.31
N VAL A 16 2.41 -8.03 -6.10
CA VAL A 16 2.81 -6.79 -5.44
C VAL A 16 1.77 -6.45 -4.37
N PHE A 17 2.17 -6.40 -3.11
CA PHE A 17 1.33 -6.06 -1.97
C PHE A 17 1.76 -4.76 -1.35
N LEU A 18 0.80 -3.84 -1.16
CA LEU A 18 1.03 -2.51 -0.62
C LEU A 18 0.10 -2.24 0.56
N GLU A 19 0.63 -1.70 1.65
CA GLU A 19 -0.10 -1.30 2.84
C GLU A 19 0.42 0.06 3.30
N TYR A 20 -0.42 1.09 3.23
CA TYR A 20 -0.04 2.48 3.52
C TYR A 20 -1.11 3.20 4.33
N PHE A 21 -0.68 4.09 5.23
CA PHE A 21 -1.60 4.89 6.02
C PHE A 21 -2.23 6.03 5.20
N ILE A 22 -1.42 6.75 4.40
CA ILE A 22 -1.88 7.86 3.56
C ILE A 22 -1.61 7.54 2.09
N LEU A 23 -2.62 7.74 1.27
CA LEU A 23 -2.54 7.90 -0.18
C LEU A 23 -3.08 9.28 -0.53
N ASP A 24 -2.39 10.04 -1.36
CA ASP A 24 -2.81 11.36 -1.83
C ASP A 24 -2.64 11.45 -3.35
N ASP A 25 -3.66 11.94 -4.05
CA ASP A 25 -3.69 12.02 -5.52
C ASP A 25 -2.73 13.09 -6.05
N GLY A 26 -1.44 12.79 -6.00
CA GLY A 26 -0.34 13.58 -6.52
C GLY A 26 0.46 12.84 -7.59
N LYS A 27 1.61 13.38 -7.94
CA LYS A 27 2.55 12.81 -8.92
C LYS A 27 3.03 11.42 -8.50
N MET A 28 3.47 11.28 -7.23
CA MET A 28 3.94 10.02 -6.67
C MET A 28 2.89 8.91 -6.79
N PHE A 29 1.64 9.23 -6.40
CA PHE A 29 0.53 8.29 -6.44
C PHE A 29 0.19 7.88 -7.89
N ARG A 30 0.06 8.86 -8.80
CA ARG A 30 -0.30 8.58 -10.20
C ARG A 30 0.75 7.74 -10.92
N GLU A 31 2.03 8.01 -10.69
CA GLU A 31 3.13 7.20 -11.24
C GLU A 31 3.09 5.76 -10.71
N LEU A 32 2.86 5.59 -9.40
CA LEU A 32 2.73 4.28 -8.78
C LEU A 32 1.52 3.50 -9.34
N ILE A 33 0.33 4.12 -9.36
CA ILE A 33 -0.90 3.44 -9.83
C ILE A 33 -0.81 3.08 -11.31
N GLN A 34 -0.20 3.93 -12.14
CA GLN A 34 0.02 3.61 -13.55
C GLN A 34 0.88 2.35 -13.69
N LEU A 35 1.98 2.26 -12.95
CA LEU A 35 2.85 1.08 -12.97
C LEU A 35 2.14 -0.18 -12.42
N LEU A 36 1.36 -0.04 -11.35
CA LEU A 36 0.60 -1.16 -10.79
C LEU A 36 -0.46 -1.68 -11.78
N LYS A 37 -1.10 -0.78 -12.54
CA LYS A 37 -2.04 -1.14 -13.60
C LYS A 37 -1.35 -1.94 -14.71
N GLU A 38 -0.17 -1.49 -15.16
CA GLU A 38 0.65 -2.23 -16.14
C GLU A 38 0.98 -3.63 -15.63
N LYS A 39 1.32 -3.78 -14.35
CA LYS A 39 1.58 -5.07 -13.73
C LYS A 39 0.35 -5.98 -13.68
N VAL A 40 -0.83 -5.42 -13.39
CA VAL A 40 -2.10 -6.17 -13.49
C VAL A 40 -2.33 -6.68 -14.93
N GLU A 41 -2.09 -5.85 -15.94
CA GLU A 41 -2.20 -6.23 -17.35
C GLU A 41 -1.19 -7.33 -17.75
N GLU A 42 -0.01 -7.38 -17.09
CA GLU A 42 0.98 -8.47 -17.22
C GLU A 42 0.58 -9.75 -16.46
N GLY A 43 -0.52 -9.75 -15.71
CA GLY A 43 -1.00 -10.90 -14.92
C GLY A 43 -0.42 -10.98 -13.51
N VAL A 44 0.26 -9.94 -13.02
CA VAL A 44 0.75 -9.87 -11.65
C VAL A 44 -0.41 -9.56 -10.70
N GLU A 45 -0.51 -10.29 -9.59
CA GLU A 45 -1.51 -10.02 -8.57
C GLU A 45 -1.14 -8.75 -7.77
N VAL A 46 -1.96 -7.71 -7.85
CA VAL A 46 -1.74 -6.47 -7.09
C VAL A 46 -2.81 -6.33 -6.01
N ARG A 47 -2.35 -6.18 -4.74
CA ARG A 47 -3.21 -5.87 -3.59
C ARG A 47 -2.76 -4.58 -2.92
N LEU A 48 -3.73 -3.75 -2.54
CA LEU A 48 -3.48 -2.50 -1.84
C LEU A 48 -4.42 -2.35 -0.64
N ILE A 49 -3.85 -2.08 0.53
CA ILE A 49 -4.57 -1.68 1.75
C ILE A 49 -4.23 -0.22 2.05
N TYR A 50 -5.23 0.58 2.38
CA TYR A 50 -5.01 1.92 2.94
C TYR A 50 -5.90 2.15 4.16
N ASP A 51 -5.46 3.03 5.07
CA ASP A 51 -6.28 3.43 6.21
C ASP A 51 -7.32 4.47 5.77
N ASP A 52 -8.60 4.21 6.04
CA ASP A 52 -9.70 5.08 5.58
C ASP A 52 -9.62 6.49 6.20
N VAL A 53 -9.28 6.59 7.49
CA VAL A 53 -9.14 7.90 8.16
C VAL A 53 -7.87 8.61 7.73
N GLY A 54 -6.77 7.87 7.49
CA GLY A 54 -5.53 8.43 6.95
C GLY A 54 -5.73 9.09 5.57
N CYS A 55 -6.72 8.63 4.81
CA CYS A 55 -7.03 9.11 3.46
C CYS A 55 -8.30 9.97 3.37
N ILE A 56 -8.97 10.28 4.48
CA ILE A 56 -10.29 10.93 4.48
C ILE A 56 -10.33 12.32 3.81
N THR A 57 -9.22 13.03 3.83
CA THR A 57 -9.08 14.36 3.20
C THR A 57 -8.38 14.34 1.86
N THR A 58 -7.80 13.22 1.47
CA THR A 58 -6.95 13.07 0.28
C THR A 58 -7.59 12.24 -0.82
N LEU A 59 -8.52 11.35 -0.45
CA LEU A 59 -9.20 10.47 -1.41
C LEU A 59 -10.72 10.59 -1.29
N PRO A 60 -11.48 10.40 -2.38
CA PRO A 60 -12.92 10.34 -2.35
C PRO A 60 -13.42 9.10 -1.59
N ASN A 61 -14.63 9.17 -1.04
CA ASN A 61 -15.28 8.06 -0.36
C ASN A 61 -15.35 6.82 -1.24
N ASN A 62 -15.02 5.65 -0.66
CA ASN A 62 -15.00 4.35 -1.36
C ASN A 62 -14.00 4.28 -2.53
N PHE A 63 -12.91 5.01 -2.48
CA PHE A 63 -11.89 5.06 -3.53
C PHE A 63 -11.36 3.67 -3.91
N TYR A 64 -11.34 2.71 -2.98
CA TYR A 64 -10.97 1.32 -3.27
C TYR A 64 -11.74 0.72 -4.46
N LYS A 65 -12.98 1.14 -4.70
CA LYS A 65 -13.77 0.67 -5.84
C LYS A 65 -13.22 1.14 -7.18
N GLU A 66 -12.63 2.34 -7.23
CA GLU A 66 -12.00 2.85 -8.45
C GLU A 66 -10.75 2.04 -8.80
N LEU A 67 -9.94 1.68 -7.79
CA LEU A 67 -8.78 0.81 -8.00
C LEU A 67 -9.20 -0.61 -8.41
N GLN A 68 -10.29 -1.14 -7.86
CA GLN A 68 -10.83 -2.45 -8.26
C GLN A 68 -11.26 -2.49 -9.74
N LYS A 69 -11.77 -1.38 -10.31
CA LYS A 69 -12.14 -1.30 -11.72
C LYS A 69 -10.96 -1.49 -12.69
N ILE A 70 -9.75 -1.16 -12.24
CA ILE A 70 -8.52 -1.34 -13.01
C ILE A 70 -7.76 -2.63 -12.64
N GLY A 71 -8.42 -3.55 -11.91
CA GLY A 71 -7.90 -4.86 -11.57
C GLY A 71 -7.02 -4.92 -10.32
N ILE A 72 -6.79 -3.80 -9.63
CA ILE A 72 -6.07 -3.78 -8.35
C ILE A 72 -7.04 -4.24 -7.25
N LYS A 73 -6.74 -5.34 -6.57
CA LYS A 73 -7.49 -5.76 -5.38
C LYS A 73 -7.22 -4.75 -4.25
N CYS A 74 -8.19 -3.91 -3.94
CA CYS A 74 -8.02 -2.84 -2.96
C CYS A 74 -9.03 -2.93 -1.82
N ALA A 75 -8.59 -2.64 -0.60
CA ALA A 75 -9.42 -2.62 0.60
C ALA A 75 -9.05 -1.44 1.50
N ALA A 76 -10.06 -0.80 2.09
CA ALA A 76 -9.88 0.25 3.10
C ALA A 76 -9.90 -0.37 4.50
N PHE A 77 -8.86 -0.10 5.30
CA PHE A 77 -8.82 -0.51 6.70
C PHE A 77 -9.73 0.38 7.54
N ASN A 78 -10.54 -0.25 8.37
CA ASN A 78 -11.44 0.35 9.36
C ASN A 78 -12.19 1.58 8.83
N PRO A 79 -13.09 1.41 7.81
CA PRO A 79 -13.84 2.50 7.21
C PRO A 79 -14.64 3.30 8.24
N LEU A 80 -14.59 4.64 8.10
CA LEU A 80 -15.32 5.54 8.98
C LEU A 80 -16.83 5.32 8.82
N ARG A 81 -17.46 4.81 9.88
CA ARG A 81 -18.90 4.65 9.96
C ARG A 81 -19.44 5.62 10.99
N ALA A 82 -20.63 6.20 10.78
CA ALA A 82 -21.31 7.09 11.71
C ALA A 82 -21.78 6.36 13.00
N ARG A 83 -20.85 5.73 13.71
CA ARG A 83 -21.06 5.07 15.00
C ARG A 83 -20.00 5.56 15.97
N LEU A 84 -20.42 6.03 17.13
CA LEU A 84 -19.53 6.30 18.28
C LEU A 84 -18.98 4.96 18.80
N ALA A 85 -17.85 4.53 18.26
CA ALA A 85 -17.20 3.30 18.68
C ALA A 85 -15.71 3.55 18.93
N VAL A 86 -15.22 3.09 20.09
CA VAL A 86 -13.80 3.13 20.47
C VAL A 86 -12.90 2.46 19.40
N ILE A 87 -13.42 1.48 18.67
CA ILE A 87 -12.78 0.77 17.55
C ILE A 87 -12.34 1.73 16.44
N MET A 88 -12.97 2.90 16.29
CA MET A 88 -12.57 3.91 15.28
C MET A 88 -11.17 4.48 15.52
N ASN A 89 -10.63 4.37 16.72
CA ASN A 89 -9.27 4.80 17.07
C ASN A 89 -8.21 3.79 16.64
N ASN A 90 -8.58 2.56 16.29
CA ASN A 90 -7.63 1.59 15.74
C ASN A 90 -7.27 2.00 14.31
N ARG A 91 -6.04 2.45 14.12
CA ARG A 91 -5.53 2.88 12.81
C ARG A 91 -4.35 2.02 12.40
N ASP A 92 -4.25 1.78 11.10
CA ASP A 92 -3.11 1.08 10.52
C ASP A 92 -2.09 2.09 10.01
N HIS A 93 -1.00 2.26 10.77
CA HIS A 93 0.05 3.23 10.44
C HIS A 93 1.27 2.58 9.75
N ARG A 94 1.16 1.32 9.34
CA ARG A 94 2.25 0.62 8.64
C ARG A 94 2.46 1.17 7.23
N LYS A 95 3.68 1.06 6.73
CA LYS A 95 4.07 1.35 5.35
C LYS A 95 4.86 0.14 4.88
N ILE A 96 4.21 -0.71 4.11
CA ILE A 96 4.76 -1.97 3.63
C ILE A 96 4.56 -2.06 2.11
N LEU A 97 5.62 -2.44 1.41
CA LEU A 97 5.56 -2.90 0.04
C LEU A 97 6.26 -4.25 -0.01
N VAL A 98 5.59 -5.28 -0.50
CA VAL A 98 6.17 -6.62 -0.74
C VAL A 98 6.07 -6.95 -2.21
N ILE A 99 7.13 -7.51 -2.79
CA ILE A 99 7.22 -7.89 -4.19
C ILE A 99 7.70 -9.34 -4.27
N ASP A 100 6.85 -10.22 -4.82
CA ASP A 100 7.14 -11.65 -5.09
C ASP A 100 7.67 -12.44 -3.88
N GLY A 101 7.39 -12.00 -2.63
CA GLY A 101 7.95 -12.60 -1.42
C GLY A 101 9.48 -12.50 -1.29
N ASN A 102 10.14 -11.74 -2.15
CA ASN A 102 11.61 -11.67 -2.23
C ASN A 102 12.18 -10.28 -1.93
N VAL A 103 11.41 -9.22 -2.14
CA VAL A 103 11.80 -7.84 -1.83
C VAL A 103 10.72 -7.20 -0.99
N ALA A 104 11.11 -6.52 0.09
CA ALA A 104 10.20 -5.69 0.87
C ALA A 104 10.79 -4.31 1.13
N PHE A 105 9.90 -3.33 1.26
CA PHE A 105 10.21 -1.97 1.70
C PHE A 105 9.35 -1.61 2.90
N THR A 106 9.95 -0.91 3.85
CA THR A 106 9.25 -0.27 4.97
C THR A 106 9.96 1.03 5.36
N GLY A 107 9.28 1.89 6.09
CA GLY A 107 9.83 3.18 6.53
C GLY A 107 8.77 4.16 6.97
N GLY A 108 9.10 5.45 6.99
CA GLY A 108 8.21 6.52 7.40
C GLY A 108 7.35 7.11 6.29
N ILE A 109 7.76 7.01 5.02
CA ILE A 109 7.06 7.67 3.91
C ILE A 109 5.71 7.02 3.60
N ASN A 110 4.71 7.86 3.35
CA ASN A 110 3.45 7.45 2.71
C ASN A 110 3.52 7.69 1.20
N ILE A 111 2.41 7.51 0.51
CA ILE A 111 2.30 7.75 -0.94
C ILE A 111 1.65 9.11 -1.15
N ALA A 112 2.47 10.15 -1.04
CA ALA A 112 2.07 11.56 -1.26
C ALA A 112 3.30 12.40 -1.64
N ASP A 113 3.06 13.51 -2.32
CA ASP A 113 4.10 14.31 -2.98
C ASP A 113 5.06 15.01 -2.02
N GLU A 114 4.63 15.31 -0.78
CA GLU A 114 5.53 15.85 0.25
C GLU A 114 6.67 14.88 0.60
N TYR A 115 6.45 13.57 0.57
CA TYR A 115 7.48 12.57 0.91
C TYR A 115 8.57 12.42 -0.15
N ILE A 116 8.32 12.93 -1.35
CA ILE A 116 9.31 12.96 -2.45
C ILE A 116 9.80 14.37 -2.77
N ASN A 117 9.41 15.36 -1.96
CA ASN A 117 9.74 16.78 -2.11
C ASN A 117 9.26 17.42 -3.44
N GLU A 118 8.18 16.93 -4.02
CA GLU A 118 7.48 17.60 -5.13
C GLU A 118 6.67 18.80 -4.64
N ILE A 119 6.22 18.76 -3.39
CA ILE A 119 5.59 19.88 -2.69
C ILE A 119 6.26 20.09 -1.33
N GLU A 120 6.42 21.35 -0.93
CA GLU A 120 6.98 21.73 0.36
C GLU A 120 5.85 22.01 1.36
N ARG A 121 5.36 20.96 2.04
CA ARG A 121 4.29 21.10 3.04
C ARG A 121 4.82 21.41 4.43
N PHE A 122 5.97 20.81 4.82
CA PHE A 122 6.59 20.89 6.14
C PHE A 122 8.09 21.20 6.07
N GLY A 123 8.54 21.87 5.02
CA GLY A 123 9.96 21.99 4.67
C GLY A 123 10.47 20.79 3.90
N TYR A 124 11.80 20.71 3.70
CA TYR A 124 12.43 19.60 3.00
C TYR A 124 12.25 18.29 3.78
N TRP A 125 11.54 17.33 3.19
CA TRP A 125 11.28 16.04 3.83
C TRP A 125 12.48 15.10 3.70
N LYS A 126 12.96 14.63 4.85
CA LYS A 126 14.00 13.60 4.93
C LYS A 126 13.49 12.47 5.83
N ASP A 127 13.41 11.27 5.30
CA ASP A 127 12.91 10.09 5.98
C ASP A 127 13.87 8.91 5.88
N THR A 128 13.62 7.89 6.69
CA THR A 128 14.34 6.63 6.66
C THR A 128 13.47 5.55 6.05
N GLY A 129 14.02 4.86 5.06
CA GLY A 129 13.39 3.69 4.44
C GLY A 129 14.38 2.55 4.32
N ILE A 130 13.86 1.35 4.48
CA ILE A 130 14.64 0.10 4.42
C ILE A 130 14.13 -0.72 3.25
N ARG A 131 15.05 -1.20 2.41
CA ARG A 131 14.81 -2.27 1.45
C ARG A 131 15.42 -3.56 1.97
N MET A 132 14.62 -4.61 2.04
CA MET A 132 15.05 -5.96 2.46
C MET A 132 14.94 -6.92 1.29
N LYS A 133 15.79 -7.97 1.33
CA LYS A 133 15.76 -9.09 0.38
C LYS A 133 15.98 -10.41 1.12
N GLY A 134 15.42 -11.49 0.56
CA GLY A 134 15.58 -12.85 1.09
C GLY A 134 14.58 -13.22 2.17
N ALA A 135 14.92 -14.19 3.02
CA ALA A 135 13.99 -14.86 3.94
C ALA A 135 13.21 -13.94 4.89
N ALA A 136 13.79 -12.81 5.30
CA ALA A 136 13.11 -11.85 6.18
C ALA A 136 11.86 -11.22 5.52
N VAL A 137 11.76 -11.22 4.19
CA VAL A 137 10.60 -10.71 3.45
C VAL A 137 9.34 -11.52 3.72
N TRP A 138 9.48 -12.80 4.05
CA TRP A 138 8.37 -13.67 4.41
C TRP A 138 7.54 -13.10 5.58
N SER A 139 8.20 -12.57 6.61
CA SER A 139 7.48 -11.95 7.73
C SER A 139 6.61 -10.77 7.29
N PHE A 140 7.08 -9.95 6.33
CA PHE A 140 6.29 -8.85 5.78
C PHE A 140 5.13 -9.34 4.90
N THR A 141 5.34 -10.42 4.17
CA THR A 141 4.26 -11.09 3.40
C THR A 141 3.16 -11.57 4.34
N CYS A 142 3.52 -12.27 5.43
CA CYS A 142 2.56 -12.72 6.43
C CYS A 142 1.82 -11.54 7.10
N MET A 143 2.53 -10.49 7.50
CA MET A 143 1.92 -9.29 8.11
C MET A 143 0.87 -8.66 7.20
N PHE A 144 1.17 -8.55 5.91
CA PHE A 144 0.20 -8.04 4.93
C PHE A 144 -1.01 -8.98 4.78
N LEU A 145 -0.76 -10.28 4.65
CA LEU A 145 -1.82 -11.28 4.44
C LEU A 145 -2.74 -11.42 5.67
N GLU A 146 -2.21 -11.32 6.87
CA GLU A 146 -3.00 -11.27 8.10
C GLU A 146 -3.97 -10.08 8.09
N MET A 147 -3.47 -8.88 7.77
CA MET A 147 -4.30 -7.69 7.67
C MET A 147 -5.32 -7.81 6.53
N TRP A 148 -4.89 -8.30 5.38
CA TRP A 148 -5.78 -8.54 4.24
C TRP A 148 -6.92 -9.47 4.61
N ASN A 149 -6.61 -10.65 5.19
CA ASN A 149 -7.61 -11.63 5.63
C ASN A 149 -8.55 -11.06 6.68
N TYR A 150 -8.04 -10.26 7.62
CA TYR A 150 -8.86 -9.58 8.62
C TYR A 150 -9.87 -8.61 7.97
N ILE A 151 -9.43 -7.78 7.01
CA ILE A 151 -10.29 -6.76 6.38
C ILE A 151 -11.38 -7.40 5.51
N ILE A 152 -11.02 -8.40 4.68
CA ILE A 152 -11.96 -9.01 3.73
C ILE A 152 -12.70 -10.22 4.32
N ASN A 153 -12.43 -10.55 5.59
CA ASN A 153 -13.01 -11.71 6.29
C ASN A 153 -12.76 -13.03 5.54
N SER A 154 -11.50 -13.30 5.19
CA SER A 154 -11.07 -14.53 4.52
C SER A 154 -10.04 -15.30 5.36
N THR A 155 -9.79 -16.55 4.96
CA THR A 155 -8.78 -17.44 5.56
C THR A 155 -7.87 -18.00 4.46
N GLU A 156 -7.27 -17.07 3.71
CA GLU A 156 -6.42 -17.45 2.59
C GLU A 156 -5.13 -18.13 3.07
N ASP A 157 -4.76 -19.22 2.42
CA ASP A 157 -3.50 -19.91 2.68
C ASP A 157 -2.30 -19.07 2.24
N TYR A 158 -1.31 -18.90 3.13
CA TYR A 158 -0.11 -18.11 2.90
C TYR A 158 0.97 -18.85 2.10
N GLU A 159 0.94 -20.20 2.10
CA GLU A 159 1.97 -21.03 1.45
C GLU A 159 2.02 -20.87 -0.07
N LYS A 160 1.00 -20.27 -0.67
CA LYS A 160 0.95 -20.00 -2.11
C LYS A 160 1.71 -18.74 -2.56
N PHE A 161 2.21 -17.94 -1.64
CA PHE A 161 2.93 -16.68 -1.92
C PHE A 161 4.48 -16.82 -1.64
#